data_ea4f3bdf4eadf2ba7826b253f54bf7ea
#
_entry.id   ea4f3bdf4eadf2ba7826b253f54bf7ea
#
_cell.length_a   1.000
_cell.length_b   1.000
_cell.length_c   1.000
_cell.angle_alpha   90.00
_cell.angle_beta   90.00
_cell.angle_gamma   90.00
#
_symmetry.space_group_name_H-M   'P 1'
#
loop_
_entity.id
_entity.type
_entity.pdbx_description
1 polymer ?
#
loop_
_entity_poly.entity_id
_entity_poly.type
_entity_poly.pdbx_seq_one_letter_code
_entity_poly.pdbx_strand_id
1 'polypeptide(L)'
;MEIFERAKGKINLTLDITGESGGFHLLDMLVATIDLFDDVKITYSADDKIECVQDGEIADEKNSAYRAAKLMQDTFKTRGFTVEITKRIPLAGGLGGSCADGVAVVRGIEKMLGIKHDFITPEFLLKVGSDAPSMYFDGIKRVRGIGDKVDFIDIKLPYKVGLLAENEVDTTACFKMYDDMKLCGGNSTEQLIKEFSKGNANVTNMLKNDLFLPAVRINPDVQKAYERILKTGADAVSMSGSGGTVFGLFSGDVPDFLVKTEFSYRD
;
A
#
# COMPACT_ATOMS: atom_id res chain seq x y z
N MET A 1 -21.06 20.00 5.14
CA MET A 1 -20.09 19.23 5.91
C MET A 1 -19.02 18.77 4.95
N GLU A 2 -17.77 19.01 5.28
CA GLU A 2 -16.62 18.50 4.52
C GLU A 2 -15.67 17.77 5.46
N ILE A 3 -14.99 16.76 4.95
CA ILE A 3 -13.98 15.96 5.64
C ILE A 3 -12.70 15.96 4.82
N PHE A 4 -11.58 16.07 5.49
CA PHE A 4 -10.24 15.90 4.93
C PHE A 4 -9.61 14.63 5.49
N GLU A 5 -9.11 13.78 4.60
CA GLU A 5 -8.40 12.55 4.92
C GLU A 5 -7.02 12.55 4.25
N ARG A 6 -6.06 11.93 4.94
CA ARG A 6 -4.76 11.59 4.37
C ARG A 6 -4.79 10.14 3.89
N ALA A 7 -4.67 9.95 2.59
CA ALA A 7 -4.59 8.64 1.97
C ALA A 7 -3.13 8.17 2.00
N LYS A 8 -2.71 7.55 3.11
CA LYS A 8 -1.30 7.17 3.32
C LYS A 8 -0.90 5.95 2.51
N GLY A 9 0.28 6.02 1.92
CA GLY A 9 0.91 4.91 1.21
C GLY A 9 1.42 3.81 2.13
N LYS A 10 1.87 2.72 1.52
CA LYS A 10 2.49 1.58 2.20
C LYS A 10 3.77 1.14 1.50
N ILE A 11 4.63 0.44 2.25
CA ILE A 11 5.69 -0.39 1.67
C ILE A 11 5.56 -1.83 2.16
N ASN A 12 6.03 -2.79 1.35
CA ASN A 12 6.15 -4.17 1.77
C ASN A 12 7.59 -4.39 2.29
N LEU A 13 7.75 -4.57 3.58
CA LEU A 13 9.03 -4.96 4.18
C LEU A 13 9.42 -6.37 3.73
N THR A 14 8.43 -7.27 3.64
CA THR A 14 8.55 -8.58 3.03
C THR A 14 7.31 -8.89 2.18
N LEU A 15 7.48 -9.75 1.16
CA LEU A 15 6.39 -10.30 0.37
C LEU A 15 6.77 -11.72 -0.04
N ASP A 16 6.11 -12.70 0.56
CA ASP A 16 6.24 -14.12 0.23
C ASP A 16 4.98 -14.59 -0.50
N ILE A 17 5.14 -15.37 -1.57
CA ILE A 17 4.05 -16.08 -2.25
C ILE A 17 4.00 -17.49 -1.66
N THR A 18 2.91 -17.82 -0.99
CA THR A 18 2.80 -19.07 -0.19
C THR A 18 1.98 -20.16 -0.86
N GLY A 19 1.39 -19.87 -2.01
CA GLY A 19 0.58 -20.82 -2.77
C GLY A 19 -0.42 -20.13 -3.68
N GLU A 20 -1.41 -20.89 -4.12
CA GLU A 20 -2.48 -20.41 -4.99
C GLU A 20 -3.83 -21.00 -4.54
N SER A 21 -4.90 -20.23 -4.63
CA SER A 21 -6.26 -20.68 -4.38
C SER A 21 -7.25 -19.87 -5.18
N GLY A 22 -8.17 -20.54 -5.86
CA GLY A 22 -9.23 -19.89 -6.64
C GLY A 22 -8.73 -18.98 -7.77
N GLY A 23 -7.53 -19.24 -8.31
CA GLY A 23 -6.91 -18.42 -9.35
C GLY A 23 -6.22 -17.15 -8.80
N PHE A 24 -6.03 -17.05 -7.49
CA PHE A 24 -5.31 -15.96 -6.84
C PHE A 24 -4.08 -16.51 -6.09
N HIS A 25 -2.97 -15.79 -6.17
CA HIS A 25 -1.82 -16.08 -5.32
C HIS A 25 -2.15 -15.81 -3.85
N LEU A 26 -1.78 -16.75 -3.00
CA LEU A 26 -1.82 -16.57 -1.55
C LEU A 26 -0.52 -15.92 -1.10
N LEU A 27 -0.65 -14.87 -0.32
CA LEU A 27 0.47 -14.04 0.12
C LEU A 27 0.68 -14.16 1.62
N ASP A 28 1.91 -13.93 2.05
CA ASP A 28 2.28 -13.63 3.43
C ASP A 28 3.24 -12.44 3.38
N MET A 29 2.80 -11.31 3.89
CA MET A 29 3.50 -10.04 3.74
C MET A 29 3.61 -9.32 5.07
N LEU A 30 4.71 -8.59 5.25
CA LEU A 30 4.80 -7.57 6.28
C LEU A 30 4.69 -6.20 5.62
N VAL A 31 3.59 -5.52 5.89
CA VAL A 31 3.24 -4.22 5.29
C VAL A 31 3.39 -3.13 6.34
N ALA A 32 4.06 -2.05 5.99
CA ALA A 32 4.20 -0.86 6.84
C ALA A 32 3.56 0.36 6.19
N THR A 33 2.74 1.09 6.92
CA THR A 33 2.23 2.39 6.49
C THR A 33 3.36 3.42 6.56
N ILE A 34 3.43 4.30 5.57
CA ILE A 34 4.39 5.43 5.51
C ILE A 34 3.65 6.76 5.49
N ASP A 35 4.31 7.82 5.96
CA ASP A 35 3.74 9.17 6.01
C ASP A 35 3.91 9.96 4.67
N LEU A 36 3.93 9.24 3.56
CA LEU A 36 3.71 9.78 2.21
C LEU A 36 2.24 9.55 1.87
N PHE A 37 1.50 10.62 1.56
CA PHE A 37 0.05 10.55 1.42
C PHE A 37 -0.48 11.45 0.31
N ASP A 38 -1.65 11.10 -0.20
CA ASP A 38 -2.49 11.96 -1.03
C ASP A 38 -3.50 12.69 -0.13
N ASP A 39 -3.82 13.94 -0.47
CA ASP A 39 -4.89 14.66 0.21
C ASP A 39 -6.24 14.32 -0.44
N VAL A 40 -7.21 13.91 0.37
CA VAL A 40 -8.56 13.57 -0.06
C VAL A 40 -9.57 14.44 0.68
N LYS A 41 -10.33 15.22 -0.08
CA LYS A 41 -11.43 16.04 0.44
C LYS A 41 -12.76 15.43 0.00
N ILE A 42 -13.71 15.30 0.92
CA ILE A 42 -15.00 14.69 0.68
C ILE A 42 -16.10 15.67 1.13
N THR A 43 -17.06 15.93 0.24
CA THR A 43 -18.25 16.71 0.54
C THR A 43 -19.49 15.99 0.05
N TYR A 44 -20.68 16.37 0.56
CA TYR A 44 -21.92 15.92 -0.08
C TYR A 44 -22.10 16.61 -1.42
N SER A 45 -22.47 15.87 -2.44
CA SER A 45 -22.84 16.45 -3.72
C SER A 45 -24.20 17.19 -3.63
N ALA A 46 -24.44 18.09 -4.57
CA ALA A 46 -25.72 18.82 -4.65
C ALA A 46 -26.88 17.91 -5.12
N ASP A 47 -26.54 16.85 -5.82
CA ASP A 47 -27.44 15.81 -6.32
C ASP A 47 -26.98 14.43 -5.78
N ASP A 48 -27.68 13.35 -6.16
CA ASP A 48 -27.35 12.00 -5.71
C ASP A 48 -26.23 11.35 -6.53
N LYS A 49 -25.43 12.12 -7.25
CA LYS A 49 -24.32 11.61 -8.06
C LYS A 49 -23.04 11.55 -7.26
N ILE A 50 -22.17 10.61 -7.69
CA ILE A 50 -20.76 10.60 -7.28
C ILE A 50 -19.98 11.38 -8.32
N GLU A 51 -19.18 12.33 -7.86
CA GLU A 51 -18.18 13.04 -8.65
C GLU A 51 -16.82 12.84 -8.00
N CYS A 52 -15.84 12.45 -8.79
CA CYS A 52 -14.46 12.30 -8.33
C CYS A 52 -13.55 13.13 -9.20
N VAL A 53 -12.77 14.01 -8.61
CA VAL A 53 -11.81 14.89 -9.28
C VAL A 53 -10.42 14.55 -8.74
N GLN A 54 -9.50 14.23 -9.64
CA GLN A 54 -8.11 13.94 -9.30
C GLN A 54 -7.21 14.93 -10.03
N ASP A 55 -6.42 15.69 -9.27
CA ASP A 55 -5.52 16.75 -9.78
C ASP A 55 -6.22 17.73 -10.77
N GLY A 56 -7.50 18.03 -10.53
CA GLY A 56 -8.32 18.93 -11.33
C GLY A 56 -9.02 18.27 -12.53
N GLU A 57 -8.82 16.98 -12.77
CA GLU A 57 -9.48 16.23 -13.84
C GLU A 57 -10.56 15.29 -13.30
N ILE A 58 -11.69 15.17 -14.02
CA ILE A 58 -12.76 14.24 -13.64
C ILE A 58 -12.26 12.81 -13.85
N ALA A 59 -12.24 12.04 -12.76
CA ALA A 59 -11.89 10.64 -12.79
C ALA A 59 -13.07 9.77 -13.24
N ASP A 60 -12.76 8.70 -13.96
CA ASP A 60 -13.76 7.74 -14.42
C ASP A 60 -14.22 6.77 -13.30
N GLU A 61 -15.23 5.96 -13.61
CA GLU A 61 -15.79 4.98 -12.67
C GLU A 61 -14.83 3.84 -12.28
N LYS A 62 -13.67 3.73 -12.95
CA LYS A 62 -12.62 2.76 -12.60
C LYS A 62 -11.74 3.26 -11.47
N ASN A 63 -11.77 4.56 -11.18
CA ASN A 63 -11.02 5.15 -10.06
C ASN A 63 -11.47 4.53 -8.73
N SER A 64 -10.52 4.13 -7.88
CA SER A 64 -10.81 3.46 -6.60
C SER A 64 -11.57 4.35 -5.62
N ALA A 65 -11.33 5.66 -5.62
CA ALA A 65 -12.05 6.60 -4.78
C ALA A 65 -13.51 6.77 -5.23
N TYR A 66 -13.74 6.83 -6.57
CA TYR A 66 -15.10 6.82 -7.12
C TYR A 66 -15.84 5.55 -6.69
N ARG A 67 -15.22 4.37 -6.88
CA ARG A 67 -15.84 3.09 -6.52
C ARG A 67 -16.10 2.99 -5.02
N ALA A 68 -15.20 3.49 -4.18
CA ALA A 68 -15.37 3.53 -2.73
C ALA A 68 -16.56 4.42 -2.34
N ALA A 69 -16.67 5.63 -2.90
CA ALA A 69 -17.80 6.52 -2.65
C ALA A 69 -19.13 5.88 -3.09
N LYS A 70 -19.13 5.23 -4.27
CA LYS A 70 -20.32 4.53 -4.78
C LYS A 70 -20.69 3.34 -3.89
N LEU A 71 -19.72 2.55 -3.45
CA LEU A 71 -19.93 1.44 -2.52
C LEU A 71 -20.55 1.91 -1.19
N MET A 72 -20.04 3.02 -0.64
CA MET A 72 -20.59 3.62 0.58
C MET A 72 -22.01 4.15 0.37
N GLN A 73 -22.25 4.87 -0.74
CA GLN A 73 -23.59 5.35 -1.11
C GLN A 73 -24.61 4.19 -1.18
N ASP A 74 -24.25 3.12 -1.90
CA ASP A 74 -25.14 1.99 -2.14
C ASP A 74 -25.39 1.17 -0.88
N THR A 75 -24.38 1.02 -0.01
CA THR A 75 -24.48 0.24 1.23
C THR A 75 -25.32 0.97 2.28
N PHE A 76 -25.08 2.25 2.48
CA PHE A 76 -25.72 3.04 3.57
C PHE A 76 -26.90 3.88 3.08
N LYS A 77 -27.27 3.76 1.79
CA LYS A 77 -28.44 4.46 1.19
C LYS A 77 -28.39 5.98 1.44
N THR A 78 -27.23 6.56 1.30
CA THR A 78 -27.00 7.98 1.51
C THR A 78 -27.05 8.73 0.16
N ARG A 79 -27.00 10.05 0.24
CA ARG A 79 -26.86 10.94 -0.92
C ARG A 79 -25.48 10.83 -1.54
N GLY A 80 -25.29 11.44 -2.72
CA GLY A 80 -24.02 11.43 -3.44
C GLY A 80 -22.92 12.23 -2.77
N PHE A 81 -21.69 12.03 -3.26
CA PHE A 81 -20.47 12.67 -2.75
C PHE A 81 -19.66 13.28 -3.87
N THR A 82 -19.03 14.41 -3.59
CA THR A 82 -17.93 14.96 -4.38
C THR A 82 -16.63 14.64 -3.65
N VAL A 83 -15.70 13.99 -4.34
CA VAL A 83 -14.38 13.60 -3.84
C VAL A 83 -13.32 14.34 -4.66
N GLU A 84 -12.46 15.09 -3.99
CA GLU A 84 -11.34 15.80 -4.60
C GLU A 84 -10.02 15.18 -4.07
N ILE A 85 -9.13 14.77 -4.98
CA ILE A 85 -7.85 14.10 -4.65
C ILE A 85 -6.71 14.94 -5.20
N THR A 86 -5.74 15.24 -4.34
CA THR A 86 -4.44 15.79 -4.75
C THR A 86 -3.38 14.72 -4.57
N LYS A 87 -2.80 14.25 -5.68
CA LYS A 87 -1.83 13.14 -5.71
C LYS A 87 -0.43 13.59 -5.31
N ARG A 88 0.20 12.80 -4.44
CA ARG A 88 1.62 12.89 -4.09
C ARG A 88 2.29 11.52 -4.08
N ILE A 89 1.50 10.44 -3.88
CA ILE A 89 2.00 9.07 -3.99
C ILE A 89 2.23 8.77 -5.48
N PRO A 90 3.45 8.39 -5.88
CA PRO A 90 3.74 8.01 -7.26
C PRO A 90 2.80 6.91 -7.78
N LEU A 91 2.34 7.07 -9.02
CA LEU A 91 1.48 6.08 -9.66
C LEU A 91 2.28 4.80 -9.99
N ALA A 92 1.57 3.66 -10.05
CA ALA A 92 2.10 2.34 -10.45
C ALA A 92 3.38 1.89 -9.73
N GLY A 93 3.65 2.45 -8.54
CA GLY A 93 4.91 2.24 -7.81
C GLY A 93 4.86 1.13 -6.73
N GLY A 94 3.80 0.35 -6.62
CA GLY A 94 3.69 -0.66 -5.54
C GLY A 94 3.46 -0.06 -4.14
N LEU A 95 3.18 1.25 -4.04
CA LEU A 95 2.94 1.98 -2.79
C LEU A 95 1.47 1.98 -2.35
N GLY A 96 0.58 1.36 -3.12
CA GLY A 96 -0.84 1.22 -2.80
C GLY A 96 -1.67 2.50 -2.95
N GLY A 97 -1.19 3.54 -3.66
CA GLY A 97 -1.83 4.85 -3.72
C GLY A 97 -3.31 4.83 -4.10
N SER A 98 -3.68 4.04 -5.12
CA SER A 98 -5.09 3.91 -5.53
C SER A 98 -5.97 3.30 -4.43
N CYS A 99 -5.49 2.26 -3.72
CA CYS A 99 -6.21 1.70 -2.56
C CYS A 99 -6.25 2.70 -1.39
N ALA A 100 -5.18 3.46 -1.17
CA ALA A 100 -5.12 4.52 -0.15
C ALA A 100 -6.23 5.55 -0.35
N ASP A 101 -6.40 6.04 -1.59
CA ASP A 101 -7.46 7.00 -1.94
C ASP A 101 -8.85 6.43 -1.64
N GLY A 102 -9.11 5.19 -2.08
CA GLY A 102 -10.38 4.51 -1.80
C GLY A 102 -10.64 4.31 -0.31
N VAL A 103 -9.63 3.92 0.45
CA VAL A 103 -9.72 3.77 1.91
C VAL A 103 -9.97 5.11 2.61
N ALA A 104 -9.30 6.18 2.18
CA ALA A 104 -9.52 7.52 2.71
C ALA A 104 -10.97 7.98 2.47
N VAL A 105 -11.55 7.68 1.31
CA VAL A 105 -12.96 7.93 1.03
C VAL A 105 -13.87 7.15 1.97
N VAL A 106 -13.62 5.85 2.19
CA VAL A 106 -14.39 5.04 3.14
C VAL A 106 -14.35 5.66 4.53
N ARG A 107 -13.14 5.96 5.06
CA ARG A 107 -12.98 6.57 6.40
C ARG A 107 -13.66 7.94 6.52
N GLY A 108 -13.54 8.77 5.48
CA GLY A 108 -14.15 10.09 5.48
C GLY A 108 -15.68 10.03 5.48
N ILE A 109 -16.27 9.17 4.65
CA ILE A 109 -17.72 8.98 4.61
C ILE A 109 -18.23 8.32 5.90
N GLU A 110 -17.48 7.37 6.46
CA GLU A 110 -17.78 6.78 7.78
C GLU A 110 -17.89 7.86 8.86
N LYS A 111 -16.93 8.79 8.92
CA LYS A 111 -16.97 9.95 9.83
C LYS A 111 -18.16 10.87 9.56
N MET A 112 -18.46 11.14 8.27
CA MET A 112 -19.60 11.99 7.89
C MET A 112 -20.94 11.39 8.32
N LEU A 113 -21.08 10.07 8.27
CA LEU A 113 -22.32 9.36 8.58
C LEU A 113 -22.39 8.90 10.04
N GLY A 114 -21.32 9.03 10.82
CA GLY A 114 -21.23 8.53 12.20
C GLY A 114 -21.36 7.00 12.28
N ILE A 115 -20.86 6.29 11.26
CA ILE A 115 -20.88 4.83 11.19
C ILE A 115 -19.84 4.28 12.17
N LYS A 116 -20.17 3.18 12.85
CA LYS A 116 -19.20 2.47 13.70
C LYS A 116 -18.26 1.63 12.85
N HIS A 117 -16.99 1.58 13.23
CA HIS A 117 -15.93 0.82 12.53
C HIS A 117 -16.29 -0.66 12.29
N ASP A 118 -17.08 -1.27 13.16
CA ASP A 118 -17.48 -2.67 13.05
C ASP A 118 -18.28 -3.00 11.77
N PHE A 119 -18.84 -1.99 11.11
CA PHE A 119 -19.51 -2.17 9.80
C PHE A 119 -18.56 -2.20 8.62
N ILE A 120 -17.33 -1.74 8.79
CA ILE A 120 -16.30 -1.72 7.73
C ILE A 120 -15.40 -2.94 7.91
N THR A 121 -15.87 -4.08 7.43
CA THR A 121 -15.14 -5.36 7.55
C THR A 121 -14.04 -5.49 6.50
N PRO A 122 -13.07 -6.42 6.69
CA PRO A 122 -12.09 -6.73 5.64
C PRO A 122 -12.73 -7.10 4.30
N GLU A 123 -13.83 -7.87 4.32
CA GLU A 123 -14.57 -8.26 3.10
C GLU A 123 -15.23 -7.05 2.42
N PHE A 124 -15.65 -6.05 3.19
CA PHE A 124 -16.13 -4.78 2.65
C PHE A 124 -14.98 -4.04 1.95
N LEU A 125 -13.83 -3.94 2.61
CA LEU A 125 -12.65 -3.23 2.09
C LEU A 125 -12.06 -3.91 0.85
N LEU A 126 -12.12 -5.25 0.74
CA LEU A 126 -11.69 -5.97 -0.47
C LEU A 126 -12.46 -5.53 -1.73
N LYS A 127 -13.69 -5.01 -1.60
CA LYS A 127 -14.45 -4.44 -2.75
C LYS A 127 -13.85 -3.12 -3.24
N VAL A 128 -13.08 -2.44 -2.40
CA VAL A 128 -12.33 -1.23 -2.76
C VAL A 128 -11.01 -1.60 -3.46
N GLY A 129 -10.29 -2.58 -2.92
CA GLY A 129 -9.06 -3.11 -3.49
C GLY A 129 -8.38 -4.13 -2.57
N SER A 130 -7.48 -4.94 -3.13
CA SER A 130 -6.79 -6.02 -2.40
C SER A 130 -5.93 -5.51 -1.23
N ASP A 131 -5.32 -4.33 -1.35
CA ASP A 131 -4.52 -3.74 -0.27
C ASP A 131 -5.38 -2.96 0.75
N ALA A 132 -6.65 -2.68 0.45
CA ALA A 132 -7.50 -1.82 1.27
C ALA A 132 -7.67 -2.31 2.72
N PRO A 133 -7.84 -3.62 3.01
CA PRO A 133 -7.93 -4.08 4.40
C PRO A 133 -6.69 -3.74 5.23
N SER A 134 -5.51 -3.85 4.64
CA SER A 134 -4.25 -3.54 5.31
C SER A 134 -3.98 -2.04 5.46
N MET A 135 -4.62 -1.21 4.63
CA MET A 135 -4.40 0.24 4.59
C MET A 135 -5.44 1.04 5.38
N TYR A 136 -6.47 0.39 5.90
CA TYR A 136 -7.55 1.07 6.65
C TYR A 136 -7.07 1.66 7.98
N PHE A 137 -6.10 1.02 8.63
CA PHE A 137 -5.41 1.54 9.82
C PHE A 137 -3.92 1.70 9.56
N ASP A 138 -3.29 2.63 10.24
CA ASP A 138 -1.83 2.81 10.21
C ASP A 138 -1.11 1.69 10.97
N GLY A 139 0.21 1.59 10.79
CA GLY A 139 1.07 0.69 11.53
C GLY A 139 1.74 -0.39 10.69
N ILE A 140 2.41 -1.32 11.38
CA ILE A 140 3.03 -2.49 10.77
C ILE A 140 2.07 -3.67 10.91
N LYS A 141 1.85 -4.40 9.81
CA LYS A 141 0.84 -5.46 9.74
C LYS A 141 1.36 -6.67 8.98
N ARG A 142 1.09 -7.87 9.50
CA ARG A 142 1.15 -9.09 8.73
C ARG A 142 -0.13 -9.24 7.93
N VAL A 143 -0.02 -9.36 6.64
CA VAL A 143 -1.15 -9.51 5.71
C VAL A 143 -1.03 -10.85 5.02
N ARG A 144 -2.08 -11.67 5.10
CA ARG A 144 -2.09 -13.04 4.57
C ARG A 144 -3.30 -13.29 3.66
N GLY A 145 -3.24 -14.47 2.98
CA GLY A 145 -4.30 -14.89 2.08
C GLY A 145 -4.30 -14.06 0.79
N ILE A 146 -5.43 -13.54 0.40
CA ILE A 146 -5.59 -12.63 -0.74
C ILE A 146 -5.54 -11.14 -0.32
N GLY A 147 -5.06 -10.85 0.89
CA GLY A 147 -5.09 -9.51 1.51
C GLY A 147 -6.16 -9.35 2.60
N ASP A 148 -6.91 -10.41 2.88
CA ASP A 148 -8.09 -10.44 3.75
C ASP A 148 -7.77 -10.64 5.24
N LYS A 149 -6.61 -11.22 5.57
CA LYS A 149 -6.20 -11.51 6.95
C LYS A 149 -5.13 -10.55 7.41
N VAL A 150 -5.49 -9.63 8.29
CA VAL A 150 -4.61 -8.55 8.75
C VAL A 150 -4.40 -8.66 10.26
N ASP A 151 -3.14 -8.87 10.67
CA ASP A 151 -2.72 -8.90 12.07
C ASP A 151 -1.75 -7.74 12.34
N PHE A 152 -1.99 -6.97 13.39
CA PHE A 152 -1.10 -5.88 13.78
C PHE A 152 0.15 -6.41 14.47
N ILE A 153 1.29 -5.81 14.13
CA ILE A 153 2.58 -6.09 14.77
C ILE A 153 2.97 -4.85 15.56
N ASP A 154 2.99 -4.98 16.89
CA ASP A 154 3.37 -3.90 17.78
C ASP A 154 4.90 -3.79 17.87
N ILE A 155 5.48 -3.09 16.89
CA ILE A 155 6.90 -2.77 16.85
C ILE A 155 7.13 -1.41 16.23
N LYS A 156 8.13 -0.68 16.72
CA LYS A 156 8.64 0.54 16.09
C LYS A 156 10.01 0.26 15.48
N LEU A 157 10.14 0.58 14.20
CA LEU A 157 11.39 0.42 13.47
C LEU A 157 12.21 1.72 13.57
N PRO A 158 13.51 1.64 13.95
CA PRO A 158 14.35 2.82 14.16
C PRO A 158 14.96 3.36 12.86
N TYR A 159 14.19 3.36 11.77
CA TYR A 159 14.67 3.76 10.45
C TYR A 159 13.82 4.86 9.85
N LYS A 160 14.47 5.74 9.08
CA LYS A 160 13.84 6.62 8.10
C LYS A 160 13.70 5.86 6.77
N VAL A 161 12.76 6.26 5.94
CA VAL A 161 12.50 5.62 4.65
C VAL A 161 12.85 6.57 3.51
N GLY A 162 13.65 6.09 2.56
CA GLY A 162 13.94 6.77 1.30
C GLY A 162 13.38 5.98 0.13
N LEU A 163 12.57 6.61 -0.73
CA LEU A 163 11.91 5.98 -1.86
C LEU A 163 12.53 6.45 -3.18
N LEU A 164 12.72 5.52 -4.10
CA LEU A 164 13.05 5.78 -5.50
C LEU A 164 11.93 5.19 -6.38
N ALA A 165 11.01 6.06 -6.79
CA ALA A 165 9.77 5.70 -7.49
C ALA A 165 9.81 6.19 -8.96
N GLU A 166 10.86 5.83 -9.68
CA GLU A 166 11.11 6.24 -11.07
C GLU A 166 10.67 5.16 -12.08
N ASN A 167 10.24 3.98 -11.61
CA ASN A 167 9.96 2.83 -12.45
C ASN A 167 8.50 2.39 -12.30
N GLU A 168 7.95 1.84 -13.37
CA GLU A 168 6.63 1.23 -13.38
C GLU A 168 6.73 -0.25 -13.72
N VAL A 169 5.94 -1.06 -13.03
CA VAL A 169 5.77 -2.49 -13.30
C VAL A 169 4.30 -2.83 -13.18
N ASP A 170 3.73 -3.38 -14.25
CA ASP A 170 2.36 -3.86 -14.24
C ASP A 170 2.21 -5.06 -13.30
N THR A 171 1.28 -4.96 -12.35
CA THR A 171 1.08 -5.97 -11.31
C THR A 171 0.71 -7.33 -11.89
N THR A 172 -0.20 -7.36 -12.87
CA THR A 172 -0.66 -8.61 -13.49
C THR A 172 0.48 -9.28 -14.25
N ALA A 173 1.25 -8.50 -15.01
CA ALA A 173 2.42 -9.01 -15.72
C ALA A 173 3.50 -9.53 -14.75
N CYS A 174 3.68 -8.89 -13.59
CA CYS A 174 4.66 -9.29 -12.58
C CYS A 174 4.32 -10.66 -11.97
N PHE A 175 3.08 -10.89 -11.56
CA PHE A 175 2.63 -12.19 -11.06
C PHE A 175 2.70 -13.27 -12.14
N LYS A 176 2.28 -12.97 -13.36
CA LYS A 176 2.43 -13.90 -14.49
C LYS A 176 3.89 -14.25 -14.75
N MET A 177 4.81 -13.29 -14.68
CA MET A 177 6.24 -13.55 -14.83
C MET A 177 6.78 -14.44 -13.71
N TYR A 178 6.29 -14.27 -12.47
CA TYR A 178 6.62 -15.16 -11.34
C TYR A 178 6.26 -16.62 -11.67
N ASP A 179 5.05 -16.85 -12.20
CA ASP A 179 4.57 -18.18 -12.60
C ASP A 179 5.40 -18.76 -13.76
N ASP A 180 5.64 -17.95 -14.79
CA ASP A 180 6.42 -18.34 -15.97
C ASP A 180 7.87 -18.73 -15.59
N MET A 181 8.45 -18.08 -14.60
CA MET A 181 9.78 -18.38 -14.04
C MET A 181 9.77 -19.59 -13.11
N LYS A 182 8.61 -20.14 -12.73
CA LYS A 182 8.44 -21.26 -11.81
C LYS A 182 9.18 -21.06 -10.49
N LEU A 183 9.09 -19.87 -9.94
CA LEU A 183 9.74 -19.54 -8.68
C LEU A 183 9.02 -20.23 -7.51
N CYS A 184 9.80 -20.56 -6.48
CA CYS A 184 9.26 -21.04 -5.22
C CYS A 184 9.22 -19.88 -4.23
N GLY A 185 8.08 -19.70 -3.57
CA GLY A 185 7.91 -18.66 -2.57
C GLY A 185 8.79 -18.85 -1.35
N GLY A 186 9.07 -17.73 -0.69
CA GLY A 186 9.90 -17.66 0.51
C GLY A 186 9.09 -17.87 1.81
N ASN A 187 9.76 -17.58 2.91
CA ASN A 187 9.21 -17.52 4.27
C ASN A 187 9.84 -16.37 5.07
N SER A 188 10.21 -15.32 4.38
CA SER A 188 10.92 -14.17 4.95
C SER A 188 10.08 -13.40 5.97
N THR A 189 8.78 -13.35 5.75
CA THR A 189 7.81 -12.70 6.66
C THR A 189 7.78 -13.38 8.02
N GLU A 190 7.67 -14.72 8.04
CA GLU A 190 7.67 -15.50 9.27
C GLU A 190 9.01 -15.36 10.04
N GLN A 191 10.13 -15.33 9.30
CA GLN A 191 11.45 -15.14 9.91
C GLN A 191 11.58 -13.76 10.55
N LEU A 192 11.16 -12.69 9.85
CA LEU A 192 11.24 -11.33 10.36
C LEU A 192 10.32 -11.13 11.57
N ILE A 193 9.11 -11.68 11.56
CA ILE A 193 8.20 -11.63 12.71
C ILE A 193 8.77 -12.35 13.93
N LYS A 194 9.47 -13.48 13.74
CA LYS A 194 10.18 -14.16 14.85
C LYS A 194 11.27 -13.28 15.48
N GLU A 195 11.99 -12.50 14.69
CA GLU A 195 12.95 -11.54 15.24
C GLU A 195 12.25 -10.42 16.00
N PHE A 196 11.15 -9.89 15.49
CA PHE A 196 10.35 -8.87 16.17
C PHE A 196 9.80 -9.37 17.52
N SER A 197 9.35 -10.62 17.59
CA SER A 197 8.86 -11.21 18.85
C SER A 197 9.95 -11.38 19.91
N LYS A 198 11.23 -11.35 19.52
CA LYS A 198 12.38 -11.30 20.43
C LYS A 198 12.80 -9.88 20.82
N GLY A 199 12.06 -8.86 20.36
CA GLY A 199 12.40 -7.47 20.53
C GLY A 199 13.51 -6.95 19.60
N ASN A 200 13.90 -7.74 18.59
CA ASN A 200 14.91 -7.36 17.61
C ASN A 200 14.26 -6.61 16.44
N ALA A 201 14.43 -5.28 16.41
CA ALA A 201 13.95 -4.40 15.34
C ALA A 201 14.93 -4.27 14.16
N ASN A 202 16.05 -5.00 14.16
CA ASN A 202 17.02 -4.99 13.07
C ASN A 202 16.48 -5.80 11.89
N VAL A 203 16.27 -5.12 10.75
CA VAL A 203 15.76 -5.73 9.51
C VAL A 203 16.84 -5.93 8.44
N THR A 204 18.10 -5.64 8.75
CA THR A 204 19.23 -5.76 7.82
C THR A 204 19.30 -7.19 7.24
N ASN A 205 19.37 -7.29 5.91
CA ASN A 205 19.37 -8.56 5.17
C ASN A 205 18.12 -9.45 5.32
N MET A 206 17.05 -8.95 5.93
CA MET A 206 15.82 -9.71 6.14
C MET A 206 14.68 -9.29 5.20
N LEU A 207 14.79 -8.11 4.57
CA LEU A 207 13.81 -7.62 3.61
C LEU A 207 13.91 -8.45 2.33
N LYS A 208 12.82 -9.10 1.94
CA LYS A 208 12.72 -9.89 0.72
C LYS A 208 11.37 -9.72 0.06
N ASN A 209 11.38 -9.81 -1.25
CA ASN A 209 10.17 -9.72 -2.06
C ASN A 209 10.28 -10.74 -3.20
N ASP A 210 9.42 -11.75 -3.19
CA ASP A 210 9.41 -12.82 -4.20
C ASP A 210 9.13 -12.29 -5.62
N LEU A 211 8.49 -11.12 -5.73
CA LEU A 211 8.23 -10.45 -7.02
C LEU A 211 9.40 -9.60 -7.51
N PHE A 212 10.52 -9.49 -6.76
CA PHE A 212 11.65 -8.66 -7.19
C PHE A 212 12.28 -9.14 -8.51
N LEU A 213 12.61 -10.43 -8.61
CA LEU A 213 13.18 -11.00 -9.85
C LEU A 213 12.22 -10.89 -11.05
N PRO A 214 10.92 -11.23 -10.92
CA PRO A 214 9.92 -10.95 -11.95
C PRO A 214 9.89 -9.48 -12.40
N ALA A 215 9.86 -8.55 -11.46
CA ALA A 215 9.86 -7.12 -11.75
C ALA A 215 11.10 -6.67 -12.52
N VAL A 216 12.29 -7.11 -12.11
CA VAL A 216 13.56 -6.87 -12.82
C VAL A 216 13.55 -7.46 -14.22
N ARG A 217 12.91 -8.62 -14.42
CA ARG A 217 12.80 -9.25 -15.74
C ARG A 217 11.92 -8.44 -16.68
N ILE A 218 10.88 -7.80 -16.17
CA ILE A 218 9.97 -6.92 -16.92
C ILE A 218 10.63 -5.57 -17.17
N ASN A 219 11.19 -4.97 -16.12
CA ASN A 219 11.84 -3.66 -16.16
C ASN A 219 13.20 -3.71 -15.46
N PRO A 220 14.32 -3.83 -16.22
CA PRO A 220 15.67 -3.89 -15.65
C PRO A 220 16.10 -2.64 -14.87
N ASP A 221 15.40 -1.51 -15.02
CA ASP A 221 15.72 -0.29 -14.30
C ASP A 221 15.38 -0.41 -12.80
N VAL A 222 14.52 -1.36 -12.43
CA VAL A 222 14.27 -1.72 -11.02
C VAL A 222 15.56 -2.21 -10.34
N GLN A 223 16.35 -3.04 -11.03
CA GLN A 223 17.66 -3.48 -10.52
C GLN A 223 18.64 -2.31 -10.36
N LYS A 224 18.66 -1.39 -11.33
CA LYS A 224 19.52 -0.20 -11.25
C LYS A 224 19.12 0.70 -10.07
N ALA A 225 17.81 0.86 -9.84
CA ALA A 225 17.29 1.60 -8.70
C ALA A 225 17.72 0.95 -7.36
N TYR A 226 17.62 -0.37 -7.27
CA TYR A 226 18.07 -1.14 -6.10
C TYR A 226 19.56 -0.92 -5.82
N GLU A 227 20.41 -1.06 -6.83
CA GLU A 227 21.86 -0.87 -6.72
C GLU A 227 22.23 0.59 -6.38
N ARG A 228 21.46 1.55 -6.91
CA ARG A 228 21.67 2.99 -6.62
C ARG A 228 21.41 3.28 -5.15
N ILE A 229 20.32 2.75 -4.57
CA ILE A 229 20.04 2.92 -3.14
C ILE A 229 21.07 2.15 -2.29
N LEU A 230 21.41 0.93 -2.67
CA LEU A 230 22.38 0.12 -1.93
C LEU A 230 23.75 0.85 -1.79
N LYS A 231 24.19 1.55 -2.84
CA LYS A 231 25.45 2.33 -2.85
C LYS A 231 25.41 3.56 -1.93
N THR A 232 24.25 3.97 -1.43
CA THR A 232 24.14 5.10 -0.48
C THR A 232 24.46 4.72 0.96
N GLY A 233 24.66 3.42 1.25
CA GLY A 233 24.86 2.95 2.62
C GLY A 233 23.55 2.77 3.39
N ALA A 234 22.43 2.53 2.72
CA ALA A 234 21.18 2.13 3.36
C ALA A 234 21.37 0.86 4.18
N ASP A 235 20.81 0.80 5.38
CA ASP A 235 20.87 -0.37 6.28
C ASP A 235 20.14 -1.59 5.66
N ALA A 236 19.09 -1.34 4.90
CA ALA A 236 18.37 -2.36 4.14
C ALA A 236 17.74 -1.75 2.88
N VAL A 237 17.61 -2.54 1.83
CA VAL A 237 17.00 -2.14 0.54
C VAL A 237 16.02 -3.22 0.10
N SER A 238 14.84 -2.83 -0.38
CA SER A 238 13.87 -3.74 -0.99
C SER A 238 12.97 -3.01 -2.00
N MET A 239 12.13 -3.78 -2.70
CA MET A 239 11.10 -3.29 -3.60
C MET A 239 9.73 -3.40 -2.92
N SER A 240 8.85 -2.44 -3.12
CA SER A 240 7.48 -2.47 -2.59
C SER A 240 6.51 -3.10 -3.57
N GLY A 241 5.68 -4.03 -3.09
CA GLY A 241 4.65 -4.70 -3.88
C GLY A 241 5.19 -5.41 -5.11
N SER A 242 4.47 -5.31 -6.22
CA SER A 242 4.89 -5.82 -7.53
C SER A 242 5.91 -4.91 -8.23
N GLY A 243 6.27 -3.80 -7.61
CA GLY A 243 7.25 -2.84 -8.15
C GLY A 243 6.55 -1.61 -8.77
N GLY A 244 7.27 -0.65 -9.36
CA GLY A 244 8.69 -0.38 -9.49
C GLY A 244 9.33 0.48 -8.40
N THR A 245 8.66 0.86 -7.31
CA THR A 245 9.33 1.62 -6.25
C THR A 245 10.29 0.71 -5.49
N VAL A 246 11.55 1.12 -5.45
CA VAL A 246 12.57 0.58 -4.55
C VAL A 246 12.71 1.53 -3.35
N PHE A 247 12.87 0.98 -2.16
CA PHE A 247 13.07 1.77 -0.96
C PHE A 247 14.31 1.33 -0.18
N GLY A 248 14.91 2.29 0.50
CA GLY A 248 15.99 2.07 1.47
C GLY A 248 15.52 2.45 2.88
N LEU A 249 16.00 1.71 3.86
CA LEU A 249 15.88 2.02 5.28
C LEU A 249 17.20 2.58 5.78
N PHE A 250 17.14 3.66 6.55
CA PHE A 250 18.30 4.42 7.00
C PHE A 250 18.22 4.70 8.51
N SER A 251 19.21 4.28 9.27
CA SER A 251 19.41 4.70 10.67
C SER A 251 19.97 6.13 10.75
N GLY A 252 20.63 6.57 9.70
CA GLY A 252 21.18 7.92 9.52
C GLY A 252 20.31 8.83 8.64
N ASP A 253 20.99 9.67 7.85
CA ASP A 253 20.31 10.59 6.94
C ASP A 253 19.93 9.92 5.62
N VAL A 254 18.76 10.26 5.12
CA VAL A 254 18.28 9.83 3.81
C VAL A 254 18.85 10.76 2.73
N PRO A 255 19.48 10.22 1.66
CA PRO A 255 19.99 11.01 0.54
C PRO A 255 18.93 11.93 -0.09
N ASP A 256 19.36 13.13 -0.54
CA ASP A 256 18.42 14.16 -1.06
C ASP A 256 17.72 13.78 -2.38
N PHE A 257 18.28 12.86 -3.16
CA PHE A 257 17.65 12.41 -4.40
C PHE A 257 16.51 11.39 -4.19
N LEU A 258 16.28 10.94 -2.94
CA LEU A 258 15.19 10.05 -2.57
C LEU A 258 14.00 10.85 -2.01
N VAL A 259 12.81 10.39 -2.26
CA VAL A 259 11.62 10.89 -1.56
C VAL A 259 11.70 10.42 -0.12
N LYS A 260 11.83 11.37 0.81
CA LYS A 260 11.98 11.09 2.24
C LYS A 260 10.61 10.92 2.87
N THR A 261 10.45 9.87 3.66
CA THR A 261 9.23 9.62 4.46
C THR A 261 9.59 8.84 5.72
N GLU A 262 8.62 8.65 6.58
CA GLU A 262 8.76 7.92 7.84
C GLU A 262 7.67 6.85 7.96
N PHE A 263 7.85 5.92 8.87
CA PHE A 263 6.79 4.98 9.22
C PHE A 263 5.66 5.71 9.97
N SER A 264 4.43 5.36 9.63
CA SER A 264 3.26 5.84 10.34
C SER A 264 2.71 4.73 11.22
N TYR A 265 2.48 5.03 12.48
CA TYR A 265 2.02 4.08 13.49
C TYR A 265 0.59 4.42 13.93
N ARG A 266 -0.11 3.41 14.42
CA ARG A 266 -1.41 3.58 15.04
C ARG A 266 -1.25 4.29 16.39
N ASP A 267 -2.12 5.27 16.66
CA ASP A 267 -2.22 5.97 17.95
C ASP A 267 -2.74 5.04 19.05
#